data_d5461ba2221c9403225ed828747d558d
#
_entry.id   d5461ba2221c9403225ed828747d558d
#
_cell.length_a   1.000
_cell.length_b   1.000
_cell.length_c   1.000
_cell.angle_alpha   90.00
_cell.angle_beta   90.00
_cell.angle_gamma   90.00
#
_symmetry.space_group_name_H-M   'P 1'
#
loop_
_entity.id
_entity.type
_entity.pdbx_description
1 polymer ?
#
loop_
_entity_poly.entity_id
_entity_poly.type
_entity_poly.pdbx_seq_one_letter_code
_entity_poly.pdbx_strand_id
1 'polypeptide(L)'
;MRYALSIDWLAFYCTSNSGLICEDVDRWTYKHAPHGTRQFKQLVYVQMDGEDFAEVQQEPCSNILKKGSIIVKFCNRFLYSRGLWYLVDKFMESHQLKVQNISRIDICADFNTFANGLQPISLISRFLSSEYRHIGRGIGASYFNHFAKRDGKYSKSYLNYTGLSFGSKKSDCKAYLYNKSFELLTVKDKPHIRQLWRESGLTCDGSRDVWRLEISISSKGMRFKDKKTGEKYTISRDKVGENCELSRIYFAFVKSLFSFVVNRPNITNISREPRIELFNGEPYICRCVLGSDDEGNRTERILIKQLWQMCETYRGNEIVEDEGISKLLAQNLAQSCGLGEWLGRKSAIWDKPKKK
;
A
#
# COMPACT_ATOMS: atom_id res chain seq x y z
N MET A 1 19.74 -3.20 16.31
CA MET A 1 18.94 -4.25 15.66
C MET A 1 19.52 -4.53 14.28
N ARG A 2 19.61 -5.79 13.87
CA ARG A 2 19.94 -6.15 12.47
C ARG A 2 18.63 -6.38 11.72
N TYR A 3 18.51 -5.82 10.53
CA TYR A 3 17.38 -6.05 9.64
C TYR A 3 17.80 -5.96 8.18
N ALA A 4 17.07 -6.63 7.31
CA ALA A 4 17.19 -6.54 5.88
C ALA A 4 15.99 -5.77 5.32
N LEU A 5 16.23 -4.61 4.72
CA LEU A 5 15.19 -3.81 4.07
C LEU A 5 15.12 -4.17 2.59
N SER A 6 13.92 -4.36 2.07
CA SER A 6 13.70 -4.70 0.66
C SER A 6 12.32 -4.25 0.19
N ILE A 7 12.15 -4.24 -1.14
CA ILE A 7 10.86 -4.06 -1.80
C ILE A 7 10.33 -5.46 -2.14
N ASP A 8 9.14 -5.82 -1.65
CA ASP A 8 8.51 -7.14 -1.90
C ASP A 8 7.46 -7.09 -3.01
N TRP A 9 6.92 -5.91 -3.29
CA TRP A 9 5.99 -5.63 -4.38
C TRP A 9 6.24 -4.25 -4.97
N LEU A 10 6.26 -4.16 -6.30
CA LEU A 10 6.37 -2.89 -7.02
C LEU A 10 5.49 -2.93 -8.27
N ALA A 11 4.62 -1.94 -8.40
CA ALA A 11 3.82 -1.76 -9.59
C ALA A 11 3.77 -0.27 -9.97
N PHE A 12 3.96 0.00 -11.27
CA PHE A 12 3.87 1.34 -11.85
C PHE A 12 2.59 1.53 -12.63
N TYR A 13 2.06 2.73 -12.56
CA TYR A 13 1.12 3.24 -13.54
C TYR A 13 1.91 4.01 -14.60
N CYS A 14 1.80 3.55 -15.83
CA CYS A 14 2.51 4.08 -16.99
C CYS A 14 1.52 4.52 -18.05
N THR A 15 2.01 5.30 -19.02
CA THR A 15 1.30 5.63 -20.25
C THR A 15 2.21 5.35 -21.45
N SER A 16 1.59 4.89 -22.55
CA SER A 16 2.24 4.77 -23.85
C SER A 16 1.25 5.15 -24.94
N ASN A 17 1.74 5.71 -26.03
CA ASN A 17 0.92 6.05 -27.20
C ASN A 17 0.58 4.82 -28.05
N SER A 18 1.48 3.84 -28.10
CA SER A 18 1.39 2.62 -28.93
C SER A 18 0.95 1.36 -28.14
N GLY A 19 0.83 1.44 -26.81
CA GLY A 19 0.74 0.26 -25.96
C GLY A 19 2.11 -0.34 -25.66
N LEU A 20 2.13 -1.55 -25.10
CA LEU A 20 3.35 -2.33 -24.97
C LEU A 20 3.67 -2.93 -26.34
N ILE A 21 4.88 -2.70 -26.83
CA ILE A 21 5.39 -3.36 -28.03
C ILE A 21 5.77 -4.78 -27.60
N CYS A 22 5.01 -5.77 -28.07
CA CYS A 22 5.22 -7.19 -27.76
C CYS A 22 5.94 -7.92 -28.90
N GLU A 23 6.98 -7.31 -29.42
CA GLU A 23 7.90 -7.95 -30.34
C GLU A 23 9.07 -8.53 -29.54
N ASP A 24 9.41 -9.79 -29.77
CA ASP A 24 10.57 -10.41 -29.13
C ASP A 24 11.82 -9.67 -29.61
N VAL A 25 12.33 -8.79 -28.75
CA VAL A 25 13.50 -7.96 -29.00
C VAL A 25 14.52 -8.18 -27.89
N ASP A 26 15.74 -8.48 -28.26
CA ASP A 26 16.86 -8.71 -27.34
C ASP A 26 16.58 -9.85 -26.34
N ARG A 27 16.38 -9.44 -25.07
CA ARG A 27 16.24 -10.31 -23.92
C ARG A 27 14.79 -10.52 -23.50
N TRP A 28 13.84 -9.85 -24.17
CA TRP A 28 12.44 -9.84 -23.77
C TRP A 28 11.62 -10.80 -24.62
N THR A 29 10.86 -11.66 -23.96
CA THR A 29 9.85 -12.51 -24.58
C THR A 29 8.49 -12.30 -23.91
N TYR A 30 7.42 -12.52 -24.66
CA TYR A 30 6.07 -12.14 -24.24
C TYR A 30 5.11 -13.32 -24.35
N LYS A 31 4.29 -13.48 -23.32
CA LYS A 31 3.23 -14.47 -23.28
C LYS A 31 1.91 -13.78 -22.94
N HIS A 32 0.97 -13.76 -23.87
CA HIS A 32 -0.36 -13.25 -23.64
C HIS A 32 -1.17 -14.22 -22.78
N ALA A 33 -1.83 -13.70 -21.73
CA ALA A 33 -2.81 -14.45 -20.99
C ALA A 33 -4.10 -14.63 -21.83
N PRO A 34 -4.85 -15.73 -21.67
CA PRO A 34 -6.10 -15.94 -22.41
C PRO A 34 -7.18 -14.92 -22.06
N HIS A 35 -7.08 -14.31 -20.89
CA HIS A 35 -8.03 -13.32 -20.38
C HIS A 35 -7.27 -12.13 -19.77
N GLY A 36 -7.85 -10.95 -19.88
CA GLY A 36 -7.38 -9.75 -19.20
C GLY A 36 -7.76 -9.74 -17.70
N THR A 37 -7.72 -8.56 -17.11
CA THR A 37 -8.13 -8.32 -15.72
C THR A 37 -9.49 -7.59 -15.68
N ARG A 38 -10.03 -7.38 -14.48
CA ARG A 38 -11.26 -6.58 -14.32
C ARG A 38 -11.15 -5.16 -14.89
N GLN A 39 -9.94 -4.60 -14.95
CA GLN A 39 -9.70 -3.21 -15.37
C GLN A 39 -9.09 -3.09 -16.75
N PHE A 40 -8.46 -4.15 -17.24
CA PHE A 40 -7.73 -4.16 -18.52
C PHE A 40 -8.09 -5.37 -19.34
N LYS A 41 -8.23 -5.17 -20.65
CA LYS A 41 -8.59 -6.25 -21.60
C LYS A 41 -7.46 -7.24 -21.83
N GLN A 42 -6.21 -6.76 -21.74
CA GLN A 42 -5.03 -7.59 -22.00
C GLN A 42 -4.15 -7.68 -20.76
N LEU A 43 -3.63 -8.88 -20.54
CA LEU A 43 -2.60 -9.21 -19.57
C LEU A 43 -1.46 -9.91 -20.31
N VAL A 44 -0.25 -9.37 -20.19
CA VAL A 44 0.95 -9.88 -20.83
C VAL A 44 1.97 -10.22 -19.76
N TYR A 45 2.48 -11.44 -19.77
CA TYR A 45 3.62 -11.85 -18.97
C TYR A 45 4.89 -11.58 -19.77
N VAL A 46 5.79 -10.82 -19.19
CA VAL A 46 7.08 -10.48 -19.78
C VAL A 46 8.13 -11.34 -19.11
N GLN A 47 8.93 -12.03 -19.91
CA GLN A 47 10.08 -12.78 -19.47
C GLN A 47 11.36 -12.11 -19.94
N MET A 48 12.42 -12.18 -19.14
CA MET A 48 13.76 -11.75 -19.45
C MET A 48 14.69 -12.95 -19.33
N ASP A 49 15.36 -13.29 -20.43
CA ASP A 49 16.24 -14.49 -20.51
C ASP A 49 15.52 -15.78 -20.06
N GLY A 50 14.22 -15.91 -20.37
CA GLY A 50 13.39 -17.06 -20.01
C GLY A 50 12.85 -17.05 -18.58
N GLU A 51 13.11 -16.02 -17.78
CA GLU A 51 12.60 -15.87 -16.41
C GLU A 51 11.51 -14.79 -16.34
N ASP A 52 10.45 -15.04 -15.55
CA ASP A 52 9.35 -14.10 -15.36
C ASP A 52 9.85 -12.79 -14.76
N PHE A 53 9.74 -11.69 -15.52
CA PHE A 53 10.20 -10.37 -15.16
C PHE A 53 9.07 -9.45 -14.69
N ALA A 54 7.99 -9.35 -15.46
CA ALA A 54 6.87 -8.48 -15.15
C ALA A 54 5.53 -9.00 -15.68
N GLU A 55 4.45 -8.56 -15.04
CA GLU A 55 3.08 -8.65 -15.54
C GLU A 55 2.66 -7.25 -16.03
N VAL A 56 2.21 -7.15 -17.26
CA VAL A 56 1.77 -5.90 -17.87
C VAL A 56 0.29 -5.98 -18.20
N GLN A 57 -0.48 -5.04 -17.67
CA GLN A 57 -1.92 -4.91 -17.94
C GLN A 57 -2.12 -3.69 -18.83
N GLN A 58 -2.77 -3.86 -19.98
CA GLN A 58 -3.00 -2.80 -20.95
C GLN A 58 -4.40 -2.87 -21.57
N GLU A 59 -4.77 -1.85 -22.34
CA GLU A 59 -6.10 -1.66 -22.90
C GLU A 59 -7.20 -1.58 -21.83
N PRO A 60 -7.42 -0.40 -21.24
CA PRO A 60 -8.44 -0.23 -20.22
C PRO A 60 -9.84 -0.67 -20.68
N CYS A 61 -10.56 -1.40 -19.80
CA CYS A 61 -11.95 -1.82 -20.05
C CYS A 61 -12.96 -0.67 -20.00
N SER A 62 -12.59 0.47 -19.43
CA SER A 62 -13.50 1.61 -19.23
C SER A 62 -12.80 2.94 -19.49
N ASN A 63 -13.59 3.97 -19.81
CA ASN A 63 -13.11 5.34 -20.02
C ASN A 63 -12.67 6.06 -18.73
N ILE A 64 -12.71 5.41 -17.57
CA ILE A 64 -12.20 5.95 -16.30
C ILE A 64 -10.68 6.09 -16.35
N LEU A 65 -10.01 5.14 -16.99
CA LEU A 65 -8.58 5.21 -17.27
C LEU A 65 -8.38 5.81 -18.68
N LYS A 66 -7.36 6.63 -18.83
CA LYS A 66 -7.02 7.22 -20.13
C LYS A 66 -6.62 6.12 -21.10
N LYS A 67 -6.91 6.33 -22.39
CA LYS A 67 -6.38 5.49 -23.47
C LYS A 67 -4.84 5.48 -23.37
N GLY A 68 -4.22 4.34 -23.54
CA GLY A 68 -2.78 4.17 -23.36
C GLY A 68 -2.32 4.00 -21.91
N SER A 69 -3.26 3.87 -20.94
CA SER A 69 -2.91 3.50 -19.56
C SER A 69 -2.43 2.07 -19.47
N ILE A 70 -1.33 1.87 -18.75
CA ILE A 70 -0.67 0.58 -18.56
C ILE A 70 -0.30 0.43 -17.08
N ILE A 71 -0.47 -0.76 -16.53
CA ILE A 71 0.07 -1.14 -15.22
C ILE A 71 1.19 -2.15 -15.46
N VAL A 72 2.37 -1.85 -14.95
CA VAL A 72 3.51 -2.77 -14.93
C VAL A 72 3.76 -3.22 -13.51
N LYS A 73 3.66 -4.52 -13.25
CA LYS A 73 3.95 -5.14 -11.96
C LYS A 73 5.17 -6.04 -12.11
N PHE A 74 6.23 -5.76 -11.36
CA PHE A 74 7.46 -6.55 -11.42
C PHE A 74 7.36 -7.84 -10.60
N CYS A 75 7.97 -8.90 -11.09
CA CYS A 75 8.04 -10.16 -10.38
C CYS A 75 8.96 -10.06 -9.17
N ASN A 76 8.52 -10.67 -8.05
CA ASN A 76 9.18 -10.58 -6.75
C ASN A 76 10.68 -10.91 -6.80
N ARG A 77 11.10 -11.92 -7.55
CA ARG A 77 12.49 -12.33 -7.65
C ARG A 77 13.42 -11.20 -8.09
N PHE A 78 13.00 -10.39 -9.07
CA PHE A 78 13.80 -9.27 -9.58
C PHE A 78 13.89 -8.10 -8.60
N LEU A 79 12.89 -7.94 -7.72
CA LEU A 79 12.91 -6.89 -6.71
C LEU A 79 14.06 -7.06 -5.69
N TYR A 80 14.64 -8.26 -5.60
CA TYR A 80 15.79 -8.58 -4.75
C TYR A 80 17.13 -8.56 -5.48
N SER A 81 17.15 -8.24 -6.78
CA SER A 81 18.38 -8.21 -7.57
C SER A 81 19.15 -6.91 -7.35
N ARG A 82 20.49 -6.96 -7.35
CA ARG A 82 21.34 -5.78 -7.23
C ARG A 82 21.19 -4.78 -8.38
N GLY A 83 20.73 -5.24 -9.54
CA GLY A 83 20.53 -4.43 -10.75
C GLY A 83 19.09 -3.99 -10.99
N LEU A 84 18.20 -4.10 -9.99
CA LEU A 84 16.77 -3.83 -10.14
C LEU A 84 16.47 -2.57 -10.95
N TRP A 85 16.98 -1.43 -10.51
CA TRP A 85 16.63 -0.15 -11.10
C TRP A 85 17.14 0.01 -12.52
N TYR A 86 18.33 -0.50 -12.82
CA TYR A 86 18.86 -0.55 -14.18
C TYR A 86 17.97 -1.39 -15.12
N LEU A 87 17.49 -2.56 -14.65
CA LEU A 87 16.60 -3.41 -15.43
C LEU A 87 15.23 -2.78 -15.63
N VAL A 88 14.70 -2.13 -14.59
CA VAL A 88 13.44 -1.38 -14.67
C VAL A 88 13.55 -0.25 -15.70
N ASP A 89 14.60 0.55 -15.63
CA ASP A 89 14.80 1.68 -16.57
C ASP A 89 14.98 1.18 -18.00
N LYS A 90 15.79 0.14 -18.21
CA LYS A 90 15.92 -0.49 -19.53
C LYS A 90 14.58 -1.00 -20.08
N PHE A 91 13.78 -1.67 -19.24
CA PHE A 91 12.48 -2.14 -19.66
C PHE A 91 11.56 -0.98 -20.05
N MET A 92 11.53 0.09 -19.26
CA MET A 92 10.71 1.26 -19.55
C MET A 92 11.12 1.96 -20.85
N GLU A 93 12.42 2.11 -21.07
CA GLU A 93 13.00 2.72 -22.28
C GLU A 93 12.72 1.87 -23.53
N SER A 94 13.02 0.57 -23.48
CA SER A 94 12.80 -0.35 -24.64
C SER A 94 11.35 -0.37 -25.10
N HIS A 95 10.40 -0.20 -24.17
CA HIS A 95 8.96 -0.24 -24.48
C HIS A 95 8.33 1.16 -24.57
N GLN A 96 9.12 2.22 -24.51
CA GLN A 96 8.66 3.62 -24.56
C GLN A 96 7.56 3.92 -23.54
N LEU A 97 7.66 3.32 -22.34
CA LEU A 97 6.71 3.48 -21.25
C LEU A 97 7.07 4.70 -20.40
N LYS A 98 6.15 5.65 -20.33
CA LYS A 98 6.32 6.82 -19.44
C LYS A 98 5.71 6.55 -18.07
N VAL A 99 6.55 6.41 -17.05
CA VAL A 99 6.10 6.25 -15.67
C VAL A 99 5.39 7.52 -15.21
N GLN A 100 4.15 7.39 -14.76
CA GLN A 100 3.36 8.48 -14.19
C GLN A 100 3.43 8.49 -12.66
N ASN A 101 3.30 7.33 -12.05
CA ASN A 101 3.41 7.17 -10.60
C ASN A 101 3.58 5.69 -10.23
N ILE A 102 3.91 5.46 -8.97
CA ILE A 102 3.85 4.13 -8.36
C ILE A 102 2.38 3.84 -8.02
N SER A 103 1.83 2.75 -8.54
CA SER A 103 0.45 2.34 -8.24
C SER A 103 0.35 1.58 -6.92
N ARG A 104 1.37 0.77 -6.59
CA ARG A 104 1.54 0.08 -5.32
C ARG A 104 3.00 -0.22 -5.06
N ILE A 105 3.42 -0.07 -3.80
CA ILE A 105 4.70 -0.57 -3.30
C ILE A 105 4.48 -1.25 -1.95
N ASP A 106 5.12 -2.41 -1.76
CA ASP A 106 5.23 -3.05 -0.46
C ASP A 106 6.71 -3.05 -0.07
N ILE A 107 7.01 -2.38 1.04
CA ILE A 107 8.37 -2.27 1.59
C ILE A 107 8.41 -3.12 2.86
N CYS A 108 9.41 -3.96 3.00
CA CYS A 108 9.49 -4.86 4.14
C CYS A 108 10.87 -4.81 4.80
N ALA A 109 10.88 -5.00 6.12
CA ALA A 109 12.07 -5.28 6.90
C ALA A 109 11.97 -6.69 7.49
N ASP A 110 12.99 -7.49 7.25
CA ASP A 110 13.15 -8.82 7.83
C ASP A 110 14.12 -8.74 9.01
N PHE A 111 13.79 -9.38 10.13
CA PHE A 111 14.57 -9.32 11.36
C PHE A 111 14.29 -10.53 12.27
N ASN A 112 15.19 -10.82 13.22
CA ASN A 112 14.98 -11.88 14.22
C ASN A 112 14.29 -11.33 15.49
N THR A 113 14.70 -10.16 15.96
CA THR A 113 14.20 -9.53 17.20
C THR A 113 14.07 -8.03 17.02
N PHE A 114 13.18 -7.40 17.77
CA PHE A 114 13.11 -5.94 17.84
C PHE A 114 14.33 -5.34 18.55
N ALA A 115 14.51 -4.04 18.40
CA ALA A 115 15.69 -3.33 18.92
C ALA A 115 15.82 -3.39 20.44
N ASN A 116 14.71 -3.41 21.15
CA ASN A 116 14.65 -3.57 22.62
C ASN A 116 14.79 -5.03 23.09
N GLY A 117 15.16 -5.97 22.21
CA GLY A 117 15.27 -7.40 22.50
C GLY A 117 13.95 -8.16 22.55
N LEU A 118 12.81 -7.48 22.38
CA LEU A 118 11.50 -8.13 22.37
C LEU A 118 11.36 -9.05 21.16
N GLN A 119 10.93 -10.28 21.39
CA GLN A 119 10.62 -11.22 20.31
C GLN A 119 9.28 -10.86 19.66
N PRO A 120 9.15 -10.96 18.32
CA PRO A 120 7.88 -10.66 17.65
C PRO A 120 6.70 -11.48 18.18
N ILE A 121 6.90 -12.75 18.51
CA ILE A 121 5.86 -13.58 19.11
C ILE A 121 5.41 -13.04 20.47
N SER A 122 6.33 -12.50 21.27
CA SER A 122 6.01 -11.88 22.56
C SER A 122 5.23 -10.58 22.39
N LEU A 123 5.54 -9.77 21.36
CA LEU A 123 4.73 -8.60 21.00
C LEU A 123 3.29 -9.00 20.67
N ILE A 124 3.13 -10.06 19.84
CA ILE A 124 1.81 -10.56 19.47
C ILE A 124 1.04 -11.02 20.71
N SER A 125 1.67 -11.82 21.57
CA SER A 125 1.06 -12.31 22.80
C SER A 125 0.61 -11.18 23.71
N ARG A 126 1.47 -10.18 23.97
CA ARG A 126 1.16 -9.02 24.83
C ARG A 126 0.08 -8.10 24.21
N PHE A 127 0.04 -8.00 22.91
CA PHE A 127 -1.04 -7.28 22.21
C PHE A 127 -2.38 -8.00 22.37
N LEU A 128 -2.42 -9.32 22.18
CA LEU A 128 -3.64 -10.13 22.30
C LEU A 128 -4.13 -10.26 23.74
N SER A 129 -3.23 -10.27 24.73
CA SER A 129 -3.58 -10.23 26.16
C SER A 129 -3.97 -8.82 26.64
N SER A 130 -4.00 -7.83 25.77
CA SER A 130 -4.28 -6.43 26.11
C SER A 130 -3.26 -5.78 27.04
N GLU A 131 -2.06 -6.36 27.23
CA GLU A 131 -0.95 -5.72 27.93
C GLU A 131 -0.39 -4.56 27.12
N TYR A 132 -0.37 -4.70 25.80
CA TYR A 132 -0.01 -3.64 24.87
C TYR A 132 -1.23 -3.16 24.09
N ARG A 133 -1.26 -1.86 23.84
CA ARG A 133 -2.30 -1.23 23.04
C ARG A 133 -1.72 -0.56 21.81
N HIS A 134 -2.31 -0.84 20.65
CA HIS A 134 -1.92 -0.22 19.40
C HIS A 134 -2.39 1.23 19.31
N ILE A 135 -1.51 2.11 18.79
CA ILE A 135 -1.84 3.51 18.52
C ILE A 135 -2.10 3.67 17.02
N GLY A 136 -3.36 3.90 16.67
CA GLY A 136 -3.75 4.13 15.28
C GLY A 136 -5.21 4.53 15.17
N ARG A 137 -5.55 5.35 14.19
CA ARG A 137 -6.94 5.74 13.93
C ARG A 137 -7.68 4.64 13.19
N GLY A 138 -8.78 4.12 13.79
CA GLY A 138 -9.77 3.28 13.10
C GLY A 138 -9.20 2.07 12.36
N ILE A 139 -8.07 1.56 12.81
CA ILE A 139 -7.37 0.47 12.15
C ILE A 139 -7.89 -0.82 12.74
N GLY A 140 -8.61 -1.60 11.93
CA GLY A 140 -8.93 -2.97 12.25
C GLY A 140 -7.63 -3.77 12.39
N ALA A 141 -7.43 -4.42 13.54
CA ALA A 141 -6.37 -5.39 13.73
C ALA A 141 -6.93 -6.79 13.46
N SER A 142 -6.19 -7.61 12.74
CA SER A 142 -6.46 -9.03 12.61
C SER A 142 -5.20 -9.82 12.93
N TYR A 143 -5.36 -11.04 13.38
CA TYR A 143 -4.26 -11.95 13.68
C TYR A 143 -4.33 -13.18 12.78
N PHE A 144 -3.17 -13.75 12.53
CA PHE A 144 -3.04 -15.02 11.85
C PHE A 144 -2.65 -16.09 12.87
N ASN A 145 -3.33 -17.22 12.82
CA ASN A 145 -2.96 -18.38 13.60
C ASN A 145 -2.81 -19.57 12.65
N HIS A 146 -1.84 -20.43 12.95
CA HIS A 146 -1.70 -21.70 12.30
C HIS A 146 -1.79 -22.79 13.38
N PHE A 147 -2.56 -23.82 13.06
CA PHE A 147 -2.58 -25.00 13.92
C PHE A 147 -1.29 -25.78 13.68
N ALA A 148 -0.49 -25.94 14.73
CA ALA A 148 0.64 -26.85 14.65
C ALA A 148 0.13 -28.27 14.44
N LYS A 149 0.57 -28.92 13.37
CA LYS A 149 0.32 -30.34 13.13
C LYS A 149 1.37 -31.13 13.90
N ARG A 150 0.96 -31.78 14.99
CA ARG A 150 1.82 -32.71 15.73
C ARG A 150 1.30 -34.11 15.46
N ASP A 151 2.18 -34.97 14.98
CA ASP A 151 1.92 -36.42 14.71
C ASP A 151 0.66 -36.67 13.84
N GLY A 152 0.44 -35.82 12.84
CA GLY A 152 -0.69 -35.97 11.92
C GLY A 152 -2.04 -35.50 12.45
N LYS A 153 -2.14 -35.09 13.72
CA LYS A 153 -3.37 -34.59 14.33
C LYS A 153 -3.29 -33.11 14.61
N TYR A 154 -4.37 -32.37 14.34
CA TYR A 154 -4.49 -30.97 14.69
C TYR A 154 -4.87 -30.85 16.17
N SER A 155 -4.03 -30.18 16.97
CA SER A 155 -4.37 -29.90 18.36
C SER A 155 -4.73 -28.43 18.52
N LYS A 156 -5.93 -28.14 19.06
CA LYS A 156 -6.37 -26.80 19.40
C LYS A 156 -5.54 -26.13 20.53
N SER A 157 -4.78 -26.89 21.27
CA SER A 157 -3.98 -26.41 22.41
C SER A 157 -2.68 -25.70 22.00
N TYR A 158 -2.30 -25.72 20.72
CA TYR A 158 -1.09 -25.06 20.22
C TYR A 158 -1.44 -24.01 19.16
N LEU A 159 -2.13 -22.95 19.59
CA LEU A 159 -2.34 -21.76 18.75
C LEU A 159 -1.02 -21.00 18.65
N ASN A 160 -0.26 -21.24 17.58
CA ASN A 160 0.88 -20.40 17.24
C ASN A 160 0.41 -19.23 16.42
N TYR A 161 0.39 -18.06 17.03
CA TYR A 161 0.15 -16.82 16.31
C TYR A 161 1.33 -16.54 15.39
N THR A 162 1.08 -16.52 14.08
CA THR A 162 2.10 -16.32 13.06
C THR A 162 2.12 -14.91 12.51
N GLY A 163 1.22 -14.03 12.95
CA GLY A 163 1.24 -12.64 12.53
C GLY A 163 0.09 -11.77 13.02
N LEU A 164 0.28 -10.48 12.79
CA LEU A 164 -0.72 -9.41 12.99
C LEU A 164 -0.84 -8.58 11.72
N SER A 165 -2.02 -8.05 11.43
CA SER A 165 -2.21 -7.05 10.39
C SER A 165 -2.97 -5.84 10.91
N PHE A 166 -2.57 -4.66 10.44
CA PHE A 166 -3.19 -3.39 10.75
C PHE A 166 -3.59 -2.68 9.47
N GLY A 167 -4.80 -2.15 9.45
CA GLY A 167 -5.43 -1.54 8.29
C GLY A 167 -6.57 -2.39 7.72
N SER A 168 -7.68 -1.73 7.35
CA SER A 168 -8.81 -2.39 6.69
C SER A 168 -8.48 -2.76 5.24
N LYS A 169 -9.31 -3.63 4.63
CA LYS A 169 -9.18 -4.00 3.20
C LYS A 169 -9.18 -2.78 2.27
N LYS A 170 -9.87 -1.69 2.65
CA LYS A 170 -9.99 -0.45 1.87
C LYS A 170 -8.94 0.61 2.24
N SER A 171 -8.06 0.32 3.21
CA SER A 171 -7.03 1.26 3.65
C SER A 171 -5.96 1.43 2.59
N ASP A 172 -5.55 2.68 2.36
CA ASP A 172 -4.49 3.00 1.41
C ASP A 172 -3.09 2.58 1.88
N CYS A 173 -2.96 2.35 3.19
CA CYS A 173 -1.72 1.88 3.81
C CYS A 173 -2.05 0.79 4.84
N LYS A 174 -1.24 -0.27 4.83
CA LYS A 174 -1.41 -1.42 5.72
C LYS A 174 -0.05 -1.87 6.26
N ALA A 175 -0.07 -2.46 7.45
CA ALA A 175 1.11 -3.07 8.04
C ALA A 175 0.83 -4.54 8.35
N TYR A 176 1.78 -5.42 8.03
CA TYR A 176 1.71 -6.85 8.29
C TYR A 176 2.98 -7.29 9.01
N LEU A 177 2.84 -7.77 10.24
CA LEU A 177 3.91 -8.49 10.95
C LEU A 177 3.63 -9.98 10.85
N TYR A 178 4.57 -10.77 10.32
CA TYR A 178 4.38 -12.21 10.22
C TYR A 178 5.70 -12.99 10.23
N ASN A 179 5.60 -14.26 10.60
CA ASN A 179 6.73 -15.19 10.59
C ASN A 179 7.06 -15.59 9.15
N LYS A 180 8.11 -14.96 8.59
CA LYS A 180 8.52 -15.19 7.19
C LYS A 180 9.23 -16.52 7.01
N SER A 181 9.96 -17.01 8.01
CA SER A 181 10.55 -18.36 7.98
C SER A 181 9.47 -19.41 7.82
N PHE A 182 8.38 -19.29 8.60
CA PHE A 182 7.25 -20.22 8.52
C PHE A 182 6.55 -20.15 7.15
N GLU A 183 6.33 -18.95 6.62
CA GLU A 183 5.72 -18.80 5.28
C GLU A 183 6.57 -19.49 4.20
N LEU A 184 7.89 -19.28 4.20
CA LEU A 184 8.78 -19.91 3.21
C LEU A 184 8.81 -21.43 3.30
N LEU A 185 8.58 -21.99 4.49
CA LEU A 185 8.50 -23.44 4.70
C LEU A 185 7.16 -24.04 4.25
N THR A 186 6.08 -23.28 4.41
CA THR A 186 4.71 -23.84 4.25
C THR A 186 4.05 -23.49 2.93
N VAL A 187 4.38 -22.33 2.33
CA VAL A 187 3.73 -21.84 1.12
C VAL A 187 4.59 -22.04 -0.12
N LYS A 188 5.73 -21.36 -0.17
CA LYS A 188 6.66 -21.44 -1.30
C LYS A 188 8.04 -20.98 -0.87
N ASP A 189 9.05 -21.79 -1.07
CA ASP A 189 10.44 -21.39 -0.84
C ASP A 189 10.89 -20.34 -1.87
N LYS A 190 11.61 -19.32 -1.38
CA LYS A 190 12.15 -18.23 -2.18
C LYS A 190 13.64 -18.06 -1.87
N PRO A 191 14.53 -18.75 -2.61
CA PRO A 191 15.96 -18.74 -2.34
C PRO A 191 16.61 -17.36 -2.28
N HIS A 192 16.13 -16.41 -3.11
CA HIS A 192 16.60 -15.02 -3.13
C HIS A 192 16.35 -14.29 -1.80
N ILE A 193 15.26 -14.58 -1.08
CA ILE A 193 15.00 -14.02 0.24
C ILE A 193 15.99 -14.60 1.27
N ARG A 194 16.22 -15.92 1.23
CA ARG A 194 17.20 -16.56 2.11
C ARG A 194 18.62 -16.05 1.86
N GLN A 195 18.95 -15.73 0.61
CA GLN A 195 20.22 -15.10 0.27
C GLN A 195 20.36 -13.71 0.88
N LEU A 196 19.31 -12.86 0.76
CA LEU A 196 19.28 -11.53 1.40
C LEU A 196 19.48 -11.65 2.92
N TRP A 197 18.85 -12.63 3.57
CA TRP A 197 19.03 -12.86 5.01
C TRP A 197 20.48 -13.17 5.38
N ARG A 198 21.12 -14.07 4.64
CA ARG A 198 22.54 -14.41 4.85
C ARG A 198 23.45 -13.20 4.66
N GLU A 199 23.25 -12.43 3.59
CA GLU A 199 24.02 -11.21 3.30
C GLU A 199 23.82 -10.14 4.38
N SER A 200 22.63 -10.08 4.99
CA SER A 200 22.31 -9.15 6.08
C SER A 200 22.68 -9.66 7.48
N GLY A 201 23.23 -10.86 7.58
CA GLY A 201 23.62 -11.48 8.84
C GLY A 201 22.43 -11.83 9.75
N LEU A 202 21.27 -12.14 9.16
CA LEU A 202 20.12 -12.66 9.88
C LEU A 202 20.25 -14.16 10.07
N THR A 203 19.92 -14.64 11.27
CA THR A 203 19.92 -16.07 11.59
C THR A 203 18.72 -16.73 10.90
N CYS A 204 18.98 -17.71 10.03
CA CYS A 204 17.96 -18.45 9.29
C CYS A 204 18.25 -19.97 9.26
N ASP A 205 18.93 -20.46 10.26
CA ASP A 205 19.38 -21.87 10.41
C ASP A 205 18.38 -22.75 11.18
N GLY A 206 17.21 -22.24 11.47
CA GLY A 206 16.18 -22.92 12.27
C GLY A 206 16.29 -22.66 13.78
N SER A 207 17.39 -22.07 14.28
CA SER A 207 17.52 -21.73 15.70
C SER A 207 16.67 -20.53 16.10
N ARG A 208 16.41 -19.64 15.13
CA ARG A 208 15.58 -18.44 15.31
C ARG A 208 14.76 -18.17 14.06
N ASP A 209 13.52 -17.79 14.26
CA ASP A 209 12.66 -17.34 13.17
C ASP A 209 13.07 -15.98 12.64
N VAL A 210 12.95 -15.81 11.33
CA VAL A 210 12.99 -14.49 10.70
C VAL A 210 11.55 -14.01 10.52
N TRP A 211 11.28 -12.86 11.09
CA TRP A 211 10.01 -12.17 11.00
C TRP A 211 10.06 -11.03 10.00
N ARG A 212 8.95 -10.75 9.38
CA ARG A 212 8.80 -9.65 8.43
C ARG A 212 7.79 -8.65 8.92
N LEU A 213 8.16 -7.38 8.93
CA LEU A 213 7.21 -6.27 9.00
C LEU A 213 7.12 -5.64 7.61
N GLU A 214 5.99 -5.82 6.97
CA GLU A 214 5.70 -5.34 5.62
C GLU A 214 4.73 -4.16 5.69
N ILE A 215 5.04 -3.10 4.94
CA ILE A 215 4.18 -1.93 4.77
C ILE A 215 3.74 -1.89 3.32
N SER A 216 2.44 -2.07 3.11
CA SER A 216 1.81 -1.98 1.79
C SER A 216 1.21 -0.59 1.60
N ILE A 217 1.58 0.09 0.52
CA ILE A 217 1.17 1.47 0.21
C ILE A 217 0.56 1.50 -1.20
N SER A 218 -0.70 1.91 -1.31
CA SER A 218 -1.37 2.15 -2.59
C SER A 218 -1.08 3.56 -3.10
N SER A 219 -1.44 3.84 -4.35
CA SER A 219 -1.20 5.15 -5.00
C SER A 219 -1.70 6.35 -4.18
N LYS A 220 -2.81 6.22 -3.47
CA LYS A 220 -3.34 7.28 -2.61
C LYS A 220 -2.48 7.51 -1.36
N GLY A 221 -1.87 6.43 -0.83
CA GLY A 221 -0.97 6.51 0.31
C GLY A 221 0.41 7.10 0.00
N MET A 222 0.76 7.23 -1.31
CA MET A 222 2.06 7.74 -1.75
C MET A 222 2.25 9.24 -1.47
N ARG A 223 1.20 9.97 -1.20
CA ARG A 223 1.24 11.41 -0.93
C ARG A 223 0.90 11.69 0.52
N PHE A 224 1.74 12.45 1.18
CA PHE A 224 1.54 12.87 2.57
C PHE A 224 2.26 14.19 2.84
N LYS A 225 2.06 14.76 4.02
CA LYS A 225 2.73 15.98 4.47
C LYS A 225 3.78 15.62 5.52
N ASP A 226 4.96 16.19 5.42
CA ASP A 226 5.93 16.13 6.52
C ASP A 226 5.51 17.14 7.59
N LYS A 227 5.28 16.66 8.81
CA LYS A 227 4.90 17.54 9.94
C LYS A 227 5.98 18.52 10.34
N LYS A 228 7.25 18.19 10.10
CA LYS A 228 8.38 19.02 10.51
C LYS A 228 8.56 20.20 9.57
N THR A 229 8.52 19.94 8.24
CA THR A 229 8.75 20.97 7.23
C THR A 229 7.47 21.62 6.73
N GLY A 230 6.33 20.96 6.94
CA GLY A 230 5.04 21.35 6.36
C GLY A 230 4.89 21.05 4.87
N GLU A 231 5.91 20.48 4.25
CA GLU A 231 5.95 20.23 2.81
C GLU A 231 5.18 18.99 2.39
N LYS A 232 4.64 19.02 1.16
CA LYS A 232 4.02 17.86 0.53
C LYS A 232 5.11 16.90 0.07
N TYR A 233 5.02 15.66 0.52
CA TYR A 233 5.94 14.58 0.14
C TYR A 233 5.22 13.59 -0.78
N THR A 234 5.86 13.27 -1.90
CA THR A 234 5.37 12.23 -2.83
C THR A 234 6.43 11.15 -2.96
N ILE A 235 6.03 9.90 -2.77
CA ILE A 235 6.89 8.74 -3.02
C ILE A 235 6.96 8.58 -4.55
N SER A 236 8.15 8.81 -5.10
CA SER A 236 8.44 8.66 -6.53
C SER A 236 9.41 7.50 -6.75
N ARG A 237 9.57 7.10 -8.02
CA ARG A 237 10.53 6.08 -8.44
C ARG A 237 11.94 6.43 -7.95
N ASP A 238 12.38 7.67 -8.11
CA ASP A 238 13.75 8.09 -7.77
C ASP A 238 14.02 7.94 -6.27
N LYS A 239 13.06 8.36 -5.43
CA LYS A 239 13.19 8.24 -3.98
C LYS A 239 13.24 6.79 -3.48
N VAL A 240 12.46 5.89 -4.08
CA VAL A 240 12.51 4.47 -3.68
C VAL A 240 13.73 3.74 -4.24
N GLY A 241 14.42 4.34 -5.23
CA GLY A 241 15.66 3.85 -5.77
C GLY A 241 16.87 4.12 -4.84
N GLU A 242 16.75 5.06 -3.93
CA GLU A 242 17.79 5.43 -2.97
C GLU A 242 17.58 4.72 -1.63
N ASN A 243 18.54 3.91 -1.19
CA ASN A 243 18.40 3.11 0.03
C ASN A 243 18.12 3.95 1.28
N CYS A 244 18.73 5.12 1.41
CA CYS A 244 18.49 6.02 2.54
C CYS A 244 17.06 6.58 2.53
N GLU A 245 16.53 6.99 1.38
CA GLU A 245 15.16 7.47 1.24
C GLU A 245 14.15 6.34 1.41
N LEU A 246 14.41 5.14 0.87
CA LEU A 246 13.57 3.97 1.08
C LEU A 246 13.41 3.65 2.58
N SER A 247 14.53 3.71 3.34
CA SER A 247 14.53 3.52 4.79
C SER A 247 13.69 4.61 5.49
N ARG A 248 13.91 5.88 5.17
CA ARG A 248 13.15 7.00 5.74
C ARG A 248 11.65 6.90 5.46
N ILE A 249 11.29 6.51 4.24
CA ILE A 249 9.90 6.25 3.85
C ILE A 249 9.34 5.10 4.69
N TYR A 250 10.02 3.96 4.73
CA TYR A 250 9.58 2.78 5.47
C TYR A 250 9.27 3.13 6.94
N PHE A 251 10.22 3.75 7.65
CA PHE A 251 10.03 4.09 9.06
C PHE A 251 9.01 5.20 9.30
N ALA A 252 8.73 6.08 8.33
CA ALA A 252 7.61 7.01 8.40
C ALA A 252 6.26 6.28 8.51
N PHE A 253 6.09 5.19 7.77
CA PHE A 253 4.88 4.37 7.84
C PHE A 253 4.85 3.44 9.05
N VAL A 254 5.99 2.84 9.41
CA VAL A 254 6.09 2.04 10.64
C VAL A 254 5.70 2.86 11.86
N LYS A 255 6.24 4.06 12.03
CA LYS A 255 5.89 4.97 13.15
C LYS A 255 4.41 5.33 13.21
N SER A 256 3.73 5.37 12.07
CA SER A 256 2.31 5.74 12.01
C SER A 256 1.32 4.57 12.06
N LEU A 257 1.75 3.40 11.57
CA LEU A 257 0.88 2.22 11.42
C LEU A 257 1.19 1.10 12.42
N PHE A 258 2.41 1.07 12.96
CA PHE A 258 2.88 -0.02 13.81
C PHE A 258 3.52 0.54 15.09
N SER A 259 2.72 1.19 15.92
CA SER A 259 3.14 1.79 17.19
C SER A 259 2.31 1.27 18.34
N PHE A 260 2.95 1.01 19.47
CA PHE A 260 2.33 0.44 20.65
C PHE A 260 2.73 1.21 21.91
N VAL A 261 1.88 1.15 22.91
CA VAL A 261 2.11 1.61 24.29
C VAL A 261 1.74 0.52 25.26
N VAL A 262 2.26 0.60 26.48
CA VAL A 262 1.80 -0.26 27.58
C VAL A 262 0.38 0.15 27.95
N ASN A 263 -0.52 -0.82 28.01
CA ASN A 263 -1.90 -0.56 28.41
C ASN A 263 -1.97 -0.47 29.95
N ARG A 264 -2.15 0.74 30.46
CA ARG A 264 -2.29 1.00 31.88
C ARG A 264 -3.75 1.31 32.21
N PRO A 265 -4.27 0.87 33.39
CA PRO A 265 -5.58 1.30 33.85
C PRO A 265 -5.59 2.84 34.01
N ASN A 266 -6.71 3.48 33.68
CA ASN A 266 -6.94 4.92 33.77
C ASN A 266 -6.21 5.82 32.76
N ILE A 267 -5.72 5.29 31.63
CA ILE A 267 -5.22 6.13 30.53
C ILE A 267 -6.39 6.86 29.85
N THR A 268 -6.44 8.17 30.02
CA THR A 268 -7.43 9.03 29.35
C THR A 268 -6.99 9.43 27.95
N ASN A 269 -5.69 9.58 27.70
CA ASN A 269 -5.14 9.97 26.42
C ASN A 269 -3.95 9.10 26.00
N ILE A 270 -4.25 8.04 25.26
CA ILE A 270 -3.27 7.06 24.77
C ILE A 270 -2.17 7.67 23.88
N SER A 271 -2.46 8.77 23.18
CA SER A 271 -1.47 9.40 22.28
C SER A 271 -0.34 10.11 23.02
N ARG A 272 -0.49 10.38 24.31
CA ARG A 272 0.54 10.97 25.17
C ARG A 272 1.42 9.94 25.87
N GLU A 273 1.01 8.66 25.85
CA GLU A 273 1.79 7.60 26.47
C GLU A 273 3.11 7.36 25.72
N PRO A 274 4.20 7.03 26.46
CA PRO A 274 5.48 6.69 25.84
C PRO A 274 5.32 5.45 24.97
N ARG A 275 5.81 5.53 23.73
CA ARG A 275 5.76 4.43 22.78
C ARG A 275 6.79 3.38 23.11
N ILE A 276 6.42 2.12 22.93
CA ILE A 276 7.37 1.00 23.00
C ILE A 276 8.33 1.14 21.82
N GLU A 277 9.61 1.25 22.13
CA GLU A 277 10.65 1.40 21.12
C GLU A 277 11.00 0.04 20.50
N LEU A 278 10.43 -0.23 19.32
CA LEU A 278 10.63 -1.47 18.58
C LEU A 278 11.80 -1.37 17.58
N PHE A 279 12.09 -0.17 17.07
CA PHE A 279 13.14 0.11 16.11
C PHE A 279 13.98 1.29 16.62
N ASN A 280 15.31 1.10 16.72
CA ASN A 280 16.21 2.12 17.24
C ASN A 280 16.43 3.24 16.23
N GLY A 281 16.20 4.49 16.70
CA GLY A 281 16.85 5.70 16.19
C GLY A 281 16.84 5.97 14.69
N GLU A 282 16.17 5.14 13.90
CA GLU A 282 16.17 5.24 12.45
C GLU A 282 15.57 6.57 11.99
N PRO A 283 16.24 7.29 11.08
CA PRO A 283 15.72 8.53 10.54
C PRO A 283 14.43 8.27 9.79
N TYR A 284 13.40 9.05 10.04
CA TYR A 284 12.11 8.93 9.38
C TYR A 284 11.49 10.28 9.06
N ILE A 285 10.61 10.29 8.05
CA ILE A 285 9.78 11.44 7.71
C ILE A 285 8.59 11.47 8.67
N CYS A 286 8.35 12.61 9.32
CA CYS A 286 7.22 12.74 10.24
C CYS A 286 5.90 12.86 9.47
N ARG A 287 5.36 11.73 9.04
CA ARG A 287 4.19 11.63 8.16
C ARG A 287 2.92 12.17 8.81
N CYS A 288 2.27 13.11 8.14
CA CYS A 288 0.89 13.46 8.35
C CYS A 288 0.10 13.08 7.10
N VAL A 289 -0.99 12.36 7.26
CA VAL A 289 -1.90 12.11 6.14
C VAL A 289 -2.33 13.47 5.63
N LEU A 290 -2.27 13.69 4.32
CA LEU A 290 -2.85 14.88 3.71
C LEU A 290 -4.30 14.94 4.20
N GLY A 291 -4.58 15.88 5.07
CA GLY A 291 -5.92 16.15 5.50
C GLY A 291 -6.75 16.60 4.31
N SER A 292 -8.03 16.61 4.49
CA SER A 292 -8.94 17.23 3.53
C SER A 292 -8.71 18.73 3.32
N ASP A 293 -7.73 19.32 4.00
CA ASP A 293 -7.45 20.76 3.98
C ASP A 293 -6.95 21.26 2.62
N ASP A 294 -6.36 20.39 1.80
CA ASP A 294 -5.99 20.73 0.42
C ASP A 294 -7.18 20.66 -0.56
N GLU A 295 -8.34 20.14 -0.13
CA GLU A 295 -9.57 20.03 -0.94
C GLU A 295 -10.82 20.52 -0.16
N GLY A 296 -10.67 21.43 0.79
CA GLY A 296 -11.74 21.93 1.63
C GLY A 296 -12.13 21.01 2.80
N ASN A 297 -12.90 21.53 3.74
CA ASN A 297 -13.37 20.81 4.92
C ASN A 297 -14.28 19.63 4.50
N ARG A 298 -14.19 18.50 5.20
CA ARG A 298 -15.06 17.33 4.97
C ARG A 298 -16.55 17.69 5.05
N THR A 299 -16.91 18.59 5.95
CA THR A 299 -18.29 19.07 6.12
C THR A 299 -18.76 19.83 4.88
N GLU A 300 -17.94 20.72 4.33
CA GLU A 300 -18.23 21.46 3.10
C GLU A 300 -18.45 20.51 1.91
N ARG A 301 -17.59 19.52 1.75
CA ARG A 301 -17.75 18.50 0.69
C ARG A 301 -19.02 17.67 0.84
N ILE A 302 -19.43 17.35 2.08
CA ILE A 302 -20.68 16.65 2.36
C ILE A 302 -21.86 17.53 1.98
N LEU A 303 -21.84 18.80 2.39
CA LEU A 303 -22.89 19.78 2.06
C LEU A 303 -23.01 20.02 0.55
N ILE A 304 -21.90 20.25 -0.13
CA ILE A 304 -21.87 20.42 -1.59
C ILE A 304 -22.45 19.19 -2.29
N LYS A 305 -22.07 17.99 -1.85
CA LYS A 305 -22.61 16.74 -2.38
C LYS A 305 -24.10 16.59 -2.14
N GLN A 306 -24.57 16.94 -0.94
CA GLN A 306 -25.99 16.87 -0.60
C GLN A 306 -26.79 17.88 -1.43
N LEU A 307 -26.33 19.12 -1.56
CA LEU A 307 -26.94 20.11 -2.42
C LEU A 307 -27.02 19.65 -3.87
N TRP A 308 -25.93 19.07 -4.40
CA TRP A 308 -25.91 18.54 -5.76
C TRP A 308 -26.90 17.39 -5.96
N GLN A 309 -27.05 16.51 -4.98
CA GLN A 309 -27.92 15.34 -5.04
C GLN A 309 -29.38 15.63 -4.69
N MET A 310 -29.69 16.76 -4.07
CA MET A 310 -31.07 17.16 -3.76
C MET A 310 -31.92 17.27 -5.01
N CYS A 311 -31.37 17.76 -6.12
CA CYS A 311 -32.07 17.82 -7.40
C CYS A 311 -32.56 16.44 -7.91
N GLU A 312 -31.79 15.37 -7.63
CA GLU A 312 -32.18 14.02 -8.08
C GLU A 312 -33.27 13.40 -7.20
N THR A 313 -33.29 13.76 -5.91
CA THR A 313 -34.23 13.17 -4.93
C THR A 313 -35.64 13.79 -5.06
N TYR A 314 -35.73 15.04 -5.52
CA TYR A 314 -37.01 15.77 -5.66
C TYR A 314 -37.50 15.84 -7.10
N ARG A 315 -36.89 15.13 -8.05
CA ARG A 315 -37.42 14.96 -9.41
C ARG A 315 -38.76 14.23 -9.34
N GLY A 316 -39.84 14.95 -9.36
CA GLY A 316 -41.20 14.40 -9.34
C GLY A 316 -42.13 14.98 -8.29
N ASN A 317 -41.65 15.86 -7.42
CA ASN A 317 -42.51 16.70 -6.56
C ASN A 317 -42.60 18.11 -7.14
N GLU A 318 -43.79 18.59 -7.39
CA GLU A 318 -44.14 19.90 -8.00
C GLU A 318 -43.57 21.15 -7.28
N ILE A 319 -42.77 20.98 -6.24
CA ILE A 319 -42.26 22.06 -5.38
C ILE A 319 -40.89 22.62 -5.87
N VAL A 320 -40.22 21.94 -6.80
CA VAL A 320 -38.90 22.42 -7.30
C VAL A 320 -38.92 22.56 -8.81
N GLU A 321 -39.55 23.63 -9.27
CA GLU A 321 -39.50 24.04 -10.68
C GLU A 321 -38.08 24.49 -11.14
N ASP A 322 -37.10 24.57 -10.24
CA ASP A 322 -35.79 25.11 -10.55
C ASP A 322 -34.67 24.10 -10.19
N GLU A 323 -34.51 23.07 -11.05
CA GLU A 323 -33.40 22.12 -10.98
C GLU A 323 -32.00 22.81 -11.00
N GLY A 324 -31.96 24.09 -11.40
CA GLY A 324 -30.75 24.90 -11.46
C GLY A 324 -30.30 25.46 -10.12
N ILE A 325 -31.21 25.76 -9.19
CA ILE A 325 -30.87 26.50 -7.96
C ILE A 325 -29.99 25.70 -7.04
N SER A 326 -30.28 24.43 -6.77
CA SER A 326 -29.46 23.64 -5.85
C SER A 326 -28.09 23.26 -6.44
N LYS A 327 -28.00 23.06 -7.76
CA LYS A 327 -26.71 22.91 -8.46
C LYS A 327 -25.93 24.23 -8.46
N LEU A 328 -26.58 25.35 -8.67
CA LEU A 328 -25.97 26.68 -8.60
C LEU A 328 -25.46 26.99 -7.18
N LEU A 329 -26.23 26.68 -6.14
CA LEU A 329 -25.83 26.81 -4.75
C LEU A 329 -24.61 25.91 -4.43
N ALA A 330 -24.60 24.64 -4.91
CA ALA A 330 -23.47 23.77 -4.76
C ALA A 330 -22.21 24.31 -5.46
N GLN A 331 -22.35 24.89 -6.65
CA GLN A 331 -21.26 25.54 -7.40
C GLN A 331 -20.72 26.77 -6.67
N ASN A 332 -21.60 27.67 -6.21
CA ASN A 332 -21.22 28.88 -5.48
C ASN A 332 -20.52 28.52 -4.16
N LEU A 333 -21.03 27.53 -3.42
CA LEU A 333 -20.41 27.05 -2.19
C LEU A 333 -19.05 26.43 -2.49
N ALA A 334 -18.93 25.63 -3.56
CA ALA A 334 -17.67 25.03 -3.97
C ALA A 334 -16.62 26.08 -4.36
N GLN A 335 -17.01 27.12 -5.05
CA GLN A 335 -16.13 28.24 -5.40
C GLN A 335 -15.65 28.99 -4.16
N SER A 336 -16.57 29.36 -3.26
CA SER A 336 -16.22 30.07 -2.02
C SER A 336 -15.33 29.28 -1.08
N CYS A 337 -15.40 27.94 -1.12
CA CYS A 337 -14.54 27.04 -0.34
C CYS A 337 -13.27 26.59 -1.08
N GLY A 338 -12.99 27.11 -2.30
CA GLY A 338 -11.86 26.68 -3.11
C GLY A 338 -11.98 25.24 -3.66
N LEU A 339 -13.21 24.72 -3.74
CA LEU A 339 -13.52 23.33 -4.14
C LEU A 339 -14.06 23.20 -5.57
N GLY A 340 -13.95 24.24 -6.41
CA GLY A 340 -14.51 24.25 -7.77
C GLY A 340 -14.00 23.10 -8.63
N GLU A 341 -12.69 22.87 -8.68
CA GLU A 341 -12.12 21.76 -9.44
C GLU A 341 -12.52 20.39 -8.88
N TRP A 342 -12.61 20.29 -7.55
CA TRP A 342 -13.07 19.05 -6.90
C TRP A 342 -14.52 18.75 -7.28
N LEU A 343 -15.41 19.75 -7.27
CA LEU A 343 -16.81 19.58 -7.68
C LEU A 343 -16.90 19.18 -9.15
N GLY A 344 -16.14 19.79 -10.05
CA GLY A 344 -16.11 19.44 -11.47
C GLY A 344 -15.75 17.96 -11.70
N ARG A 345 -14.77 17.43 -10.96
CA ARG A 345 -14.42 16.00 -11.03
C ARG A 345 -15.50 15.09 -10.45
N LYS A 346 -16.25 15.52 -9.44
CA LYS A 346 -17.24 14.69 -8.74
C LYS A 346 -18.62 14.73 -9.39
N SER A 347 -19.06 15.85 -9.90
CA SER A 347 -20.34 16.00 -10.60
C SER A 347 -20.45 15.05 -11.79
N ALA A 348 -19.39 14.91 -12.57
CA ALA A 348 -19.33 13.96 -13.68
C ALA A 348 -19.55 12.48 -13.27
N ILE A 349 -19.35 12.16 -12.00
CA ILE A 349 -19.61 10.83 -11.44
C ILE A 349 -21.03 10.72 -10.91
N TRP A 350 -21.52 11.79 -10.26
CA TRP A 350 -22.84 11.82 -9.62
C TRP A 350 -23.98 11.92 -10.63
N ASP A 351 -23.77 12.60 -11.77
CA ASP A 351 -24.76 12.73 -12.84
C ASP A 351 -24.93 11.45 -13.70
N LYS A 352 -24.14 10.40 -13.44
CA LYS A 352 -24.31 9.13 -14.14
C LYS A 352 -25.55 8.39 -13.61
N PRO A 353 -26.45 7.94 -14.50
CA PRO A 353 -27.62 7.17 -14.06
C PRO A 353 -27.16 5.95 -13.28
N LYS A 354 -27.72 5.76 -12.09
CA LYS A 354 -27.54 4.53 -11.30
C LYS A 354 -28.09 3.38 -12.14
N LYS A 355 -27.22 2.50 -12.60
CA LYS A 355 -27.66 1.23 -13.18
C LYS A 355 -28.53 0.53 -12.14
N LYS A 356 -29.82 0.36 -12.48
CA LYS A 356 -30.75 -0.47 -11.72
C LYS A 356 -30.30 -1.92 -11.72
#